data_ba87414095a1b71f2ee4a6b2825dbcab
#
_entry.id   ba87414095a1b71f2ee4a6b2825dbcab
#
_cell.length_a   1.000
_cell.length_b   1.000
_cell.length_c   1.000
_cell.angle_alpha   90.00
_cell.angle_beta   90.00
_cell.angle_gamma   90.00
#
_symmetry.space_group_name_H-M   'P 1'
#
loop_
_entity.id
_entity.type
_entity.pdbx_description
1 polymer ?
#
loop_
_entity_poly.entity_id
_entity_poly.type
_entity_poly.pdbx_seq_one_letter_code
_entity_poly.pdbx_strand_id
1 'polypeptide(L)'
;KYNWVELISYLACKYQNNFSKFKQADLDKLVAELKSGKTIEELTEKMKLYKYYFEGYDSALHEFIGEYQIEIKGSNSTEKKFEEKYGLKAFCPIAKGYSFSHYDDFGASRSYGYKRVHFGNDLMGNIGTPIIAVESGIVEAVGWNQYGGWRVGIRSFDKKRYYYYAHLRKNHPYAENIKEGQIVQAGDVIGYLGMTGYSTKENVNNINVPHLHFGIQLIFDEVQKEGPNQIWCDL
;
A
#
# COMPACT_ATOMS: atom_id res chain seq x y z
N LYS A 1 0.86 0.78 -25.01
CA LYS A 1 1.09 1.11 -23.59
C LYS A 1 2.35 0.37 -23.15
N TYR A 2 3.16 0.99 -22.30
CA TYR A 2 4.38 0.38 -21.78
C TYR A 2 4.15 -0.07 -20.34
N ASN A 3 4.71 -1.20 -19.97
CA ASN A 3 4.67 -1.69 -18.59
C ASN A 3 5.60 -0.82 -17.73
N TRP A 4 5.05 -0.10 -16.77
CA TRP A 4 5.84 0.77 -15.89
C TRP A 4 6.81 0.00 -15.01
N VAL A 5 6.46 -1.22 -14.60
CA VAL A 5 7.35 -2.07 -13.81
C VAL A 5 8.62 -2.40 -14.61
N GLU A 6 8.48 -2.69 -15.91
CA GLU A 6 9.63 -2.93 -16.80
C GLU A 6 10.52 -1.70 -16.94
N LEU A 7 9.91 -0.52 -17.14
CA LEU A 7 10.65 0.74 -17.28
C LEU A 7 11.41 1.09 -15.99
N ILE A 8 10.76 0.97 -14.83
CA ILE A 8 11.39 1.23 -13.54
C ILE A 8 12.52 0.24 -13.30
N SER A 9 12.32 -1.04 -13.59
CA SER A 9 13.33 -2.08 -13.41
C SER A 9 14.57 -1.88 -14.31
N TYR A 10 14.36 -1.46 -15.55
CA TYR A 10 15.45 -1.06 -16.45
C TYR A 10 16.26 0.10 -15.86
N LEU A 11 15.59 1.16 -15.41
CA LEU A 11 16.25 2.32 -14.82
C LEU A 11 16.93 1.98 -13.48
N ALA A 12 16.30 1.14 -12.64
CA ALA A 12 16.91 0.64 -11.42
C ALA A 12 18.22 -0.10 -11.71
N CYS A 13 18.21 -0.96 -12.73
CA CYS A 13 19.42 -1.65 -13.18
C CYS A 13 20.50 -0.69 -13.65
N LYS A 14 20.12 0.33 -14.44
CA LYS A 14 21.03 1.37 -14.94
C LYS A 14 21.66 2.20 -13.84
N TYR A 15 20.87 2.56 -12.81
CA TYR A 15 21.29 3.43 -11.72
C TYR A 15 21.74 2.69 -10.46
N GLN A 16 21.79 1.36 -10.48
CA GLN A 16 22.08 0.53 -9.31
C GLN A 16 21.14 0.85 -8.15
N ASN A 17 19.85 0.98 -8.47
CA ASN A 17 18.76 1.38 -7.58
C ASN A 17 18.92 2.76 -6.90
N ASN A 18 19.82 3.61 -7.38
CA ASN A 18 20.00 4.96 -6.88
C ASN A 18 19.34 5.99 -7.81
N PHE A 19 18.03 6.20 -7.60
CA PHE A 19 17.22 7.13 -8.40
C PHE A 19 17.54 8.62 -8.17
N SER A 20 18.39 8.97 -7.21
CA SER A 20 18.93 10.34 -7.13
C SER A 20 19.72 10.73 -8.38
N LYS A 21 20.18 9.73 -9.16
CA LYS A 21 20.88 9.88 -10.44
C LYS A 21 19.94 9.91 -11.65
N PHE A 22 18.63 9.83 -11.45
CA PHE A 22 17.65 9.79 -12.54
C PHE A 22 17.79 10.98 -13.49
N LYS A 23 17.71 10.68 -14.78
CA LYS A 23 17.69 11.68 -15.85
C LYS A 23 16.50 11.37 -16.77
N GLN A 24 15.65 12.36 -17.01
CA GLN A 24 14.50 12.20 -17.93
C GLN A 24 14.93 11.69 -19.31
N ALA A 25 16.07 12.17 -19.82
CA ALA A 25 16.61 11.73 -21.11
C ALA A 25 16.87 10.23 -21.20
N ASP A 26 17.13 9.55 -20.08
CA ASP A 26 17.34 8.11 -20.06
C ASP A 26 16.02 7.34 -20.21
N LEU A 27 14.95 7.83 -19.59
CA LEU A 27 13.61 7.30 -19.81
C LEU A 27 13.13 7.57 -21.24
N ASP A 28 13.33 8.78 -21.74
CA ASP A 28 12.95 9.16 -23.10
C ASP A 28 13.64 8.30 -24.15
N LYS A 29 14.94 8.01 -23.94
CA LYS A 29 15.70 7.11 -24.78
C LYS A 29 15.15 5.69 -24.74
N LEU A 30 14.88 5.14 -23.55
CA LEU A 30 14.29 3.81 -23.40
C LEU A 30 12.95 3.71 -24.13
N VAL A 31 12.08 4.70 -23.94
CA VAL A 31 10.77 4.76 -24.61
C VAL A 31 10.94 4.88 -26.14
N ALA A 32 11.92 5.63 -26.64
CA ALA A 32 12.21 5.74 -28.06
C ALA A 32 12.67 4.40 -28.68
N GLU A 33 13.52 3.65 -27.97
CA GLU A 33 13.96 2.32 -28.40
C GLU A 33 12.77 1.34 -28.48
N LEU A 34 11.90 1.34 -27.47
CA LEU A 34 10.67 0.52 -27.48
C LEU A 34 9.71 0.94 -28.63
N LYS A 35 9.58 2.25 -28.89
CA LYS A 35 8.80 2.76 -30.02
C LYS A 35 9.36 2.36 -31.37
N SER A 36 10.67 2.15 -31.48
CA SER A 36 11.32 1.68 -32.70
C SER A 36 11.12 0.19 -32.98
N GLY A 37 10.42 -0.52 -32.07
CA GLY A 37 10.09 -1.94 -32.22
C GLY A 37 11.01 -2.89 -31.45
N LYS A 38 11.97 -2.39 -30.67
CA LYS A 38 12.76 -3.23 -29.78
C LYS A 38 11.92 -3.72 -28.60
N THR A 39 12.19 -4.92 -28.13
CA THR A 39 11.55 -5.47 -26.91
C THR A 39 12.35 -5.15 -25.67
N ILE A 40 11.72 -5.24 -24.50
CA ILE A 40 12.41 -5.02 -23.23
C ILE A 40 13.46 -6.11 -22.97
N GLU A 41 13.20 -7.33 -23.43
CA GLU A 41 14.14 -8.46 -23.36
C GLU A 41 15.43 -8.17 -24.11
N GLU A 42 15.31 -7.65 -25.36
CA GLU A 42 16.47 -7.26 -26.16
C GLU A 42 17.29 -6.17 -25.47
N LEU A 43 16.61 -5.17 -24.89
CA LEU A 43 17.26 -4.05 -24.23
C LEU A 43 17.90 -4.43 -22.90
N THR A 44 17.44 -5.50 -22.25
CA THR A 44 17.91 -5.96 -20.95
C THR A 44 18.80 -7.21 -21.00
N GLU A 45 19.03 -7.80 -22.16
CA GLU A 45 19.81 -9.03 -22.37
C GLU A 45 21.14 -9.04 -21.60
N LYS A 46 21.83 -7.90 -21.56
CA LYS A 46 23.13 -7.73 -20.90
C LYS A 46 23.03 -7.21 -19.46
N MET A 47 21.82 -7.00 -18.96
CA MET A 47 21.58 -6.45 -17.62
C MET A 47 21.38 -7.58 -16.60
N LYS A 48 22.46 -8.07 -15.97
CA LYS A 48 22.44 -9.21 -15.05
C LYS A 48 21.45 -9.08 -13.87
N LEU A 49 21.15 -7.87 -13.43
CA LEU A 49 20.27 -7.62 -12.27
C LEU A 49 18.85 -7.22 -12.70
N TYR A 50 18.53 -7.18 -13.99
CA TYR A 50 17.20 -6.76 -14.46
C TYR A 50 16.09 -7.64 -13.87
N LYS A 51 16.24 -8.96 -13.95
CA LYS A 51 15.25 -9.90 -13.41
C LYS A 51 15.04 -9.71 -11.90
N TYR A 52 16.12 -9.51 -11.15
CA TYR A 52 16.06 -9.26 -9.70
C TYR A 52 15.26 -7.98 -9.39
N TYR A 53 15.56 -6.87 -10.07
CA TYR A 53 14.81 -5.64 -9.87
C TYR A 53 13.36 -5.76 -10.35
N PHE A 54 13.14 -6.45 -11.48
CA PHE A 54 11.78 -6.68 -11.99
C PHE A 54 10.93 -7.46 -10.99
N GLU A 55 11.41 -8.56 -10.45
CA GLU A 55 10.69 -9.37 -9.44
C GLU A 55 10.38 -8.54 -8.18
N GLY A 56 11.31 -7.71 -7.74
CA GLY A 56 11.11 -6.83 -6.58
C GLY A 56 10.05 -5.76 -6.83
N TYR A 57 10.15 -5.03 -7.93
CA TYR A 57 9.17 -3.99 -8.27
C TYR A 57 7.81 -4.57 -8.65
N ASP A 58 7.77 -5.70 -9.37
CA ASP A 58 6.52 -6.37 -9.71
C ASP A 58 5.77 -6.82 -8.45
N SER A 59 6.48 -7.38 -7.48
CA SER A 59 5.87 -7.79 -6.21
C SER A 59 5.24 -6.63 -5.44
N ALA A 60 5.84 -5.44 -5.51
CA ALA A 60 5.33 -4.25 -4.83
C ALA A 60 4.24 -3.51 -5.62
N LEU A 61 4.34 -3.47 -6.96
CA LEU A 61 3.59 -2.53 -7.79
C LEU A 61 2.59 -3.18 -8.76
N HIS A 62 2.65 -4.50 -8.99
CA HIS A 62 1.86 -5.18 -10.03
C HIS A 62 0.38 -4.79 -10.04
N GLU A 63 -0.31 -4.90 -8.91
CA GLU A 63 -1.74 -4.58 -8.78
C GLU A 63 -2.01 -3.07 -8.68
N PHE A 64 -0.99 -2.27 -8.37
CA PHE A 64 -1.13 -0.81 -8.31
C PHE A 64 -0.95 -0.12 -9.65
N ILE A 65 -0.49 -0.83 -10.68
CA ILE A 65 -0.28 -0.27 -12.02
C ILE A 65 -1.19 -0.98 -13.01
N GLY A 66 -2.01 -0.21 -13.71
CA GLY A 66 -2.94 -0.76 -14.68
C GLY A 66 -3.95 0.25 -15.18
N GLU A 67 -4.95 -0.25 -15.86
CA GLU A 67 -6.07 0.54 -16.35
C GLU A 67 -7.09 0.75 -15.22
N TYR A 68 -7.61 1.96 -15.15
CA TYR A 68 -8.67 2.34 -14.22
C TYR A 68 -9.52 3.46 -14.81
N GLN A 69 -10.73 3.61 -14.31
CA GLN A 69 -11.63 4.69 -14.70
C GLN A 69 -11.72 5.73 -13.59
N ILE A 70 -11.63 7.00 -13.95
CA ILE A 70 -11.85 8.11 -13.03
C ILE A 70 -13.10 8.88 -13.44
N GLU A 71 -13.91 9.27 -12.45
CA GLU A 71 -15.02 10.18 -12.67
C GLU A 71 -14.46 11.59 -12.93
N ILE A 72 -14.77 12.14 -14.11
CA ILE A 72 -14.46 13.53 -14.46
C ILE A 72 -15.69 14.39 -14.27
N LYS A 73 -15.53 15.51 -13.57
CA LYS A 73 -16.61 16.50 -13.42
C LYS A 73 -16.81 17.21 -14.75
N GLY A 74 -17.94 16.94 -15.41
CA GLY A 74 -18.42 17.78 -16.50
C GLY A 74 -18.87 19.15 -15.96
N SER A 75 -18.57 20.20 -16.65
CA SER A 75 -18.82 21.58 -16.21
C SER A 75 -20.30 21.93 -15.99
N ASN A 76 -21.27 21.16 -16.46
CA ASN A 76 -22.71 21.46 -16.37
C ASN A 76 -23.64 20.26 -16.52
N SER A 77 -23.26 19.03 -16.24
CA SER A 77 -24.15 17.87 -16.39
C SER A 77 -24.32 17.07 -15.11
N THR A 78 -25.55 16.62 -14.87
CA THR A 78 -25.88 15.62 -13.85
C THR A 78 -25.39 14.22 -14.22
N GLU A 79 -24.88 14.02 -15.43
CA GLU A 79 -24.34 12.76 -15.90
C GLU A 79 -22.89 12.57 -15.47
N LYS A 80 -22.61 11.45 -14.84
CA LYS A 80 -21.26 11.01 -14.50
C LYS A 80 -20.53 10.62 -15.78
N LYS A 81 -19.42 11.31 -16.07
CA LYS A 81 -18.52 10.93 -17.15
C LYS A 81 -17.30 10.23 -16.57
N PHE A 82 -16.88 9.16 -17.21
CA PHE A 82 -15.68 8.43 -16.83
C PHE A 82 -14.62 8.55 -17.92
N GLU A 83 -13.39 8.73 -17.51
CA GLU A 83 -12.22 8.71 -18.39
C GLU A 83 -11.33 7.53 -17.99
N GLU A 84 -10.92 6.75 -18.98
CA GLU A 84 -9.99 5.64 -18.77
C GLU A 84 -8.56 6.18 -18.68
N LYS A 85 -7.85 5.76 -17.64
CA LYS A 85 -6.44 6.10 -17.37
C LYS A 85 -5.63 4.82 -17.23
N TYR A 86 -4.34 4.94 -17.47
CA TYR A 86 -3.35 3.92 -17.16
C TYR A 86 -2.28 4.54 -16.24
N GLY A 87 -1.96 3.86 -15.14
CA GLY A 87 -0.98 4.33 -14.18
C GLY A 87 -1.23 3.74 -12.80
N LEU A 88 -0.85 4.49 -11.77
CA LEU A 88 -1.05 4.10 -10.38
C LEU A 88 -2.54 4.17 -10.03
N LYS A 89 -3.13 3.05 -9.64
CA LYS A 89 -4.57 2.86 -9.34
C LYS A 89 -4.87 2.54 -7.87
N ALA A 90 -3.91 2.76 -6.98
CA ALA A 90 -4.10 2.56 -5.55
C ALA A 90 -5.04 3.59 -4.93
N PHE A 91 -5.82 3.17 -3.94
CA PHE A 91 -6.61 4.08 -3.12
C PHE A 91 -5.80 4.55 -1.92
N CYS A 92 -5.97 5.83 -1.53
CA CYS A 92 -5.48 6.31 -0.24
C CYS A 92 -6.24 5.57 0.88
N PRO A 93 -5.58 5.10 1.95
CA PRO A 93 -6.26 4.41 3.04
C PRO A 93 -7.20 5.30 3.86
N ILE A 94 -7.11 6.63 3.70
CA ILE A 94 -8.05 7.60 4.29
C ILE A 94 -9.09 8.00 3.24
N ALA A 95 -10.37 7.96 3.60
CA ALA A 95 -11.46 8.31 2.70
C ALA A 95 -11.32 9.73 2.14
N LYS A 96 -11.67 9.89 0.86
CA LYS A 96 -11.66 11.21 0.19
C LYS A 96 -12.56 12.20 0.92
N GLY A 97 -12.04 13.42 1.13
CA GLY A 97 -12.75 14.52 1.82
C GLY A 97 -12.44 14.63 3.32
N TYR A 98 -11.70 13.69 3.88
CA TYR A 98 -11.20 13.76 5.25
C TYR A 98 -9.75 14.21 5.26
N SER A 99 -9.43 15.18 6.12
CA SER A 99 -8.06 15.67 6.30
C SER A 99 -7.25 14.71 7.14
N PHE A 100 -5.99 14.54 6.76
CA PHE A 100 -5.00 13.83 7.55
C PHE A 100 -3.61 14.42 7.31
N SER A 101 -2.66 14.12 8.20
CA SER A 101 -1.24 14.39 7.97
C SER A 101 -0.45 13.09 8.08
N HIS A 102 0.49 12.92 7.15
CA HIS A 102 1.42 11.80 7.19
C HIS A 102 2.55 12.11 8.17
N TYR A 103 2.80 11.18 9.09
CA TYR A 103 3.96 11.22 9.97
C TYR A 103 4.91 10.10 9.53
N ASP A 104 5.99 10.52 8.88
CA ASP A 104 7.01 9.63 8.32
C ASP A 104 7.96 9.17 9.41
N ASP A 105 7.64 8.03 10.02
CA ASP A 105 8.40 7.42 11.10
C ASP A 105 8.63 5.91 10.89
N PHE A 106 8.62 5.49 9.63
CA PHE A 106 9.00 4.13 9.27
C PHE A 106 10.41 3.82 9.79
N GLY A 107 10.60 2.64 10.35
CA GLY A 107 11.89 2.23 10.93
C GLY A 107 12.19 2.82 12.32
N ALA A 108 11.38 3.74 12.84
CA ALA A 108 11.59 4.32 14.16
C ALA A 108 11.46 3.28 15.29
N SER A 109 12.21 3.48 16.36
CA SER A 109 12.16 2.59 17.54
C SER A 109 10.88 2.80 18.34
N ARG A 110 10.24 1.72 18.74
CA ARG A 110 9.09 1.67 19.65
C ARG A 110 9.42 0.81 20.85
N SER A 111 8.89 1.15 22.03
CA SER A 111 9.29 0.52 23.31
C SER A 111 8.15 0.07 24.22
N TYR A 112 6.90 -0.03 23.73
CA TYR A 112 5.83 -0.58 24.55
C TYR A 112 6.01 -2.08 24.76
N GLY A 113 6.23 -2.51 25.97
CA GLY A 113 6.47 -3.91 26.36
C GLY A 113 7.87 -4.44 26.03
N TYR A 114 8.35 -4.21 24.81
CA TYR A 114 9.70 -4.53 24.36
C TYR A 114 10.12 -3.60 23.21
N LYS A 115 11.42 -3.54 22.97
CA LYS A 115 11.97 -2.74 21.87
C LYS A 115 11.63 -3.39 20.52
N ARG A 116 11.02 -2.64 19.61
CA ARG A 116 10.67 -3.07 18.25
C ARG A 116 10.84 -1.93 17.25
N VAL A 117 10.83 -2.28 15.98
CA VAL A 117 10.83 -1.34 14.86
C VAL A 117 9.40 -1.01 14.47
N HIS A 118 9.14 0.22 14.08
CA HIS A 118 7.87 0.67 13.51
C HIS A 118 7.82 0.29 12.03
N PHE A 119 6.99 -0.69 11.69
CA PHE A 119 6.81 -1.18 10.33
C PHE A 119 5.50 -0.68 9.74
N GLY A 120 5.49 0.58 9.30
CA GLY A 120 4.35 1.26 8.72
C GLY A 120 4.48 2.76 8.88
N ASN A 121 3.46 3.46 8.42
CA ASN A 121 3.38 4.91 8.50
C ASN A 121 2.14 5.30 9.30
N ASP A 122 2.26 6.34 10.11
CA ASP A 122 1.17 6.84 10.93
C ASP A 122 0.47 8.01 10.22
N LEU A 123 -0.81 7.81 9.91
CA LEU A 123 -1.67 8.81 9.26
C LEU A 123 -2.55 9.45 10.32
N MET A 124 -2.14 10.65 10.79
CA MET A 124 -2.83 11.41 11.83
C MET A 124 -4.15 11.96 11.31
N GLY A 125 -5.24 11.68 12.02
CA GLY A 125 -6.57 12.10 11.60
C GLY A 125 -7.59 12.07 12.74
N ASN A 126 -8.82 12.47 12.44
CA ASN A 126 -9.87 12.51 13.44
C ASN A 126 -10.45 11.12 13.74
N ILE A 127 -10.80 10.85 15.00
CA ILE A 127 -11.51 9.62 15.38
C ILE A 127 -12.80 9.51 14.58
N GLY A 128 -13.03 8.33 13.99
CA GLY A 128 -14.20 8.05 13.16
C GLY A 128 -14.02 8.33 11.67
N THR A 129 -12.87 8.86 11.26
CA THR A 129 -12.53 8.98 9.83
C THR A 129 -12.61 7.60 9.18
N PRO A 130 -13.38 7.44 8.05
CA PRO A 130 -13.47 6.16 7.36
C PRO A 130 -12.13 5.74 6.77
N ILE A 131 -11.80 4.47 6.96
CA ILE A 131 -10.60 3.81 6.44
C ILE A 131 -10.99 2.97 5.24
N ILE A 132 -10.19 3.07 4.18
CA ILE A 132 -10.47 2.50 2.86
C ILE A 132 -9.50 1.36 2.57
N ALA A 133 -10.02 0.27 1.98
CA ALA A 133 -9.17 -0.77 1.41
C ALA A 133 -8.35 -0.21 0.24
N VAL A 134 -7.03 -0.25 0.35
CA VAL A 134 -6.10 0.30 -0.65
C VAL A 134 -6.11 -0.54 -1.92
N GLU A 135 -6.22 -1.85 -1.77
CA GLU A 135 -6.30 -2.85 -2.83
C GLU A 135 -7.42 -3.84 -2.52
N SER A 136 -7.99 -4.45 -3.56
CA SER A 136 -8.93 -5.56 -3.42
C SER A 136 -8.22 -6.81 -2.87
N GLY A 137 -8.91 -7.56 -2.02
CA GLY A 137 -8.32 -8.74 -1.42
C GLY A 137 -9.26 -9.50 -0.51
N ILE A 138 -8.69 -10.37 0.30
CA ILE A 138 -9.40 -11.17 1.29
C ILE A 138 -9.02 -10.67 2.69
N VAL A 139 -10.02 -10.40 3.51
CA VAL A 139 -9.81 -10.08 4.93
C VAL A 139 -9.21 -11.31 5.60
N GLU A 140 -7.96 -11.24 5.98
CA GLU A 140 -7.21 -12.36 6.56
C GLU A 140 -7.17 -12.30 8.08
N ALA A 141 -7.27 -11.10 8.65
CA ALA A 141 -7.25 -10.93 10.09
C ALA A 141 -8.17 -9.78 10.52
N VAL A 142 -8.96 -10.03 11.55
CA VAL A 142 -9.80 -9.06 12.25
C VAL A 142 -9.64 -9.27 13.75
N GLY A 143 -9.80 -8.25 14.54
CA GLY A 143 -9.81 -8.39 15.99
C GLY A 143 -8.78 -7.54 16.70
N TRP A 144 -8.59 -7.84 17.96
CA TRP A 144 -7.69 -7.12 18.87
C TRP A 144 -6.29 -7.75 18.90
N ASN A 145 -5.27 -6.91 18.92
CA ASN A 145 -3.98 -7.29 19.47
C ASN A 145 -3.46 -6.20 20.42
N GLN A 146 -2.58 -6.57 21.35
CA GLN A 146 -2.12 -5.65 22.41
C GLN A 146 -1.36 -4.42 21.88
N TYR A 147 -0.79 -4.46 20.67
CA TYR A 147 -0.03 -3.35 20.10
C TYR A 147 -0.89 -2.49 19.19
N GLY A 148 -1.51 -3.07 18.18
CA GLY A 148 -2.31 -2.38 17.17
C GLY A 148 -3.75 -2.08 17.63
N GLY A 149 -4.20 -2.61 18.76
CA GLY A 149 -5.60 -2.48 19.19
C GLY A 149 -6.55 -3.21 18.23
N TRP A 150 -7.67 -2.61 17.92
CA TRP A 150 -8.55 -3.07 16.85
C TRP A 150 -7.85 -2.92 15.50
N ARG A 151 -7.82 -3.99 14.72
CA ARG A 151 -7.10 -4.06 13.46
C ARG A 151 -7.85 -4.83 12.39
N VAL A 152 -7.51 -4.54 11.12
CA VAL A 152 -7.87 -5.33 9.95
C VAL A 152 -6.60 -5.66 9.19
N GLY A 153 -6.47 -6.89 8.73
CA GLY A 153 -5.45 -7.35 7.81
C GLY A 153 -6.09 -7.83 6.51
N ILE A 154 -5.63 -7.36 5.38
CA ILE A 154 -6.13 -7.74 4.05
C ILE A 154 -4.99 -8.36 3.26
N ARG A 155 -5.20 -9.54 2.70
CA ARG A 155 -4.27 -10.19 1.79
C ARG A 155 -4.70 -9.94 0.34
N SER A 156 -3.79 -9.47 -0.51
CA SER A 156 -4.02 -9.36 -1.96
C SER A 156 -4.39 -10.71 -2.59
N PHE A 157 -5.09 -10.69 -3.72
CA PHE A 157 -5.51 -11.94 -4.38
C PHE A 157 -4.34 -12.79 -4.88
N ASP A 158 -3.23 -12.16 -5.29
CA ASP A 158 -2.00 -12.85 -5.68
C ASP A 158 -1.16 -13.33 -4.48
N LYS A 159 -1.60 -13.01 -3.23
CA LYS A 159 -0.99 -13.37 -1.95
C LYS A 159 0.38 -12.74 -1.68
N LYS A 160 0.84 -11.81 -2.50
CA LYS A 160 2.16 -11.20 -2.37
C LYS A 160 2.20 -10.00 -1.43
N ARG A 161 1.05 -9.38 -1.11
CA ARG A 161 0.94 -8.21 -0.24
C ARG A 161 -0.04 -8.47 0.90
N TYR A 162 0.34 -7.99 2.08
CA TYR A 162 -0.53 -7.96 3.25
C TYR A 162 -0.63 -6.53 3.75
N TYR A 163 -1.84 -6.02 3.81
CA TYR A 163 -2.17 -4.68 4.24
C TYR A 163 -2.62 -4.69 5.68
N TYR A 164 -1.94 -3.91 6.52
CA TYR A 164 -2.22 -3.84 7.95
C TYR A 164 -2.77 -2.47 8.31
N TYR A 165 -3.97 -2.45 8.89
CA TYR A 165 -4.69 -1.27 9.34
C TYR A 165 -4.93 -1.40 10.83
N ALA A 166 -4.37 -0.51 11.66
CA ALA A 166 -4.43 -0.64 13.11
C ALA A 166 -4.84 0.66 13.81
N HIS A 167 -4.99 0.59 15.14
CA HIS A 167 -5.47 1.63 16.02
C HIS A 167 -6.90 2.09 15.71
N LEU A 168 -7.75 1.16 15.22
CA LEU A 168 -9.12 1.47 14.85
C LEU A 168 -9.95 1.93 16.06
N ARG A 169 -11.13 2.46 15.77
CA ARG A 169 -12.01 3.12 16.73
C ARG A 169 -12.51 2.16 17.81
N LYS A 170 -12.53 2.64 19.05
CA LYS A 170 -13.16 1.96 20.17
C LYS A 170 -14.66 1.76 19.94
N ASN A 171 -15.21 0.60 20.33
CA ASN A 171 -16.62 0.18 20.26
C ASN A 171 -17.17 -0.05 18.85
N HIS A 172 -16.68 0.67 17.82
CA HIS A 172 -17.13 0.54 16.43
C HIS A 172 -15.91 0.61 15.49
N PRO A 173 -15.02 -0.41 15.51
CA PRO A 173 -13.79 -0.39 14.73
C PRO A 173 -14.03 -0.65 13.25
N TYR A 174 -15.02 -1.46 12.91
CA TYR A 174 -15.22 -2.00 11.57
C TYR A 174 -16.46 -1.43 10.89
N ALA A 175 -16.44 -1.38 9.56
CA ALA A 175 -17.63 -1.23 8.74
C ALA A 175 -18.50 -2.51 8.83
N GLU A 176 -19.75 -2.41 8.38
CA GLU A 176 -20.65 -3.56 8.34
C GLU A 176 -20.04 -4.72 7.54
N ASN A 177 -20.24 -5.93 8.06
CA ASN A 177 -19.83 -7.19 7.44
C ASN A 177 -18.30 -7.45 7.33
N ILE A 178 -17.45 -6.64 7.90
CA ILE A 178 -16.00 -6.94 7.92
C ILE A 178 -15.74 -8.11 8.85
N LYS A 179 -15.31 -9.23 8.26
CA LYS A 179 -14.94 -10.48 8.95
C LYS A 179 -13.90 -11.25 8.16
N GLU A 180 -13.18 -12.14 8.81
CA GLU A 180 -12.22 -13.02 8.17
C GLU A 180 -12.84 -13.86 7.06
N GLY A 181 -12.10 -14.02 5.96
CA GLY A 181 -12.55 -14.71 4.75
C GLY A 181 -13.39 -13.86 3.80
N GLN A 182 -13.80 -12.65 4.17
CA GLN A 182 -14.57 -11.78 3.29
C GLN A 182 -13.69 -11.16 2.21
N ILE A 183 -14.23 -11.10 0.99
CA ILE A 183 -13.67 -10.32 -0.10
C ILE A 183 -14.05 -8.85 0.09
N VAL A 184 -13.06 -7.96 -0.02
CA VAL A 184 -13.25 -6.52 -0.09
C VAL A 184 -12.71 -5.99 -1.42
N GLN A 185 -13.31 -4.93 -1.92
CA GLN A 185 -12.85 -4.24 -3.12
C GLN A 185 -12.03 -3.00 -2.73
N ALA A 186 -11.04 -2.67 -3.55
CA ALA A 186 -10.33 -1.42 -3.43
C ALA A 186 -11.32 -0.24 -3.41
N GLY A 187 -11.23 0.62 -2.41
CA GLY A 187 -12.19 1.71 -2.21
C GLY A 187 -13.31 1.42 -1.21
N ASP A 188 -13.52 0.18 -0.79
CA ASP A 188 -14.50 -0.14 0.25
C ASP A 188 -14.09 0.44 1.60
N VAL A 189 -15.08 0.92 2.37
CA VAL A 189 -14.86 1.30 3.77
C VAL A 189 -14.72 0.03 4.59
N ILE A 190 -13.57 -0.14 5.26
CA ILE A 190 -13.27 -1.33 6.07
C ILE A 190 -13.31 -1.08 7.57
N GLY A 191 -13.25 0.17 7.99
CA GLY A 191 -13.26 0.53 9.41
C GLY A 191 -13.14 2.02 9.64
N TYR A 192 -12.86 2.38 10.88
CA TYR A 192 -12.82 3.77 11.31
C TYR A 192 -11.57 4.06 12.15
N LEU A 193 -10.89 5.16 11.86
CA LEU A 193 -9.71 5.64 12.57
C LEU A 193 -10.02 5.86 14.07
N GLY A 194 -9.08 5.48 14.92
CA GLY A 194 -9.23 5.61 16.36
C GLY A 194 -7.92 5.86 17.12
N MET A 195 -7.85 5.30 18.31
CA MET A 195 -6.72 5.43 19.27
C MET A 195 -6.52 4.14 20.07
N THR A 196 -7.06 3.01 19.61
CA THR A 196 -6.99 1.76 20.37
C THR A 196 -5.62 1.11 20.26
N GLY A 197 -5.23 0.33 21.24
CA GLY A 197 -3.98 -0.41 21.29
C GLY A 197 -3.13 -0.09 22.51
N TYR A 198 -1.90 -0.58 22.52
CA TYR A 198 -0.95 -0.53 23.64
C TYR A 198 -1.58 -0.95 24.98
N SER A 199 -2.36 -2.03 24.94
CA SER A 199 -3.07 -2.58 26.08
C SER A 199 -3.33 -4.06 25.92
N THR A 200 -3.12 -4.85 26.98
CA THR A 200 -3.55 -6.25 27.03
C THR A 200 -5.05 -6.39 27.23
N LYS A 201 -5.70 -5.34 27.74
CA LYS A 201 -7.17 -5.26 27.85
C LYS A 201 -7.73 -4.78 26.52
N GLU A 202 -8.70 -5.53 26.01
CA GLU A 202 -9.38 -5.23 24.76
C GLU A 202 -10.22 -3.95 24.85
N ASN A 203 -10.39 -3.30 23.70
CA ASN A 203 -11.26 -2.12 23.52
C ASN A 203 -10.86 -0.91 24.37
N VAL A 204 -9.56 -0.66 24.55
CA VAL A 204 -9.01 0.46 25.31
C VAL A 204 -8.27 1.43 24.38
N ASN A 205 -8.57 2.74 24.54
CA ASN A 205 -7.79 3.81 23.96
C ASN A 205 -6.57 4.08 24.85
N ASN A 206 -5.40 3.63 24.42
CA ASN A 206 -4.14 3.89 25.15
C ASN A 206 -3.06 4.49 24.21
N ILE A 207 -3.49 4.99 23.08
CA ILE A 207 -2.71 5.80 22.15
C ILE A 207 -3.02 7.27 22.44
N ASN A 208 -2.00 8.14 22.47
CA ASN A 208 -2.15 9.53 22.86
C ASN A 208 -2.72 10.43 21.75
N VAL A 209 -2.46 10.10 20.49
CA VAL A 209 -2.89 10.88 19.32
C VAL A 209 -3.65 9.99 18.34
N PRO A 210 -4.86 10.38 17.90
CA PRO A 210 -5.60 9.59 16.91
C PRO A 210 -4.85 9.46 15.59
N HIS A 211 -4.67 8.23 15.13
CA HIS A 211 -4.07 7.95 13.82
C HIS A 211 -4.45 6.57 13.32
N LEU A 212 -4.33 6.39 12.01
CA LEU A 212 -4.26 5.09 11.39
C LEU A 212 -2.78 4.69 11.30
N HIS A 213 -2.40 3.59 11.93
CA HIS A 213 -1.16 2.91 11.57
C HIS A 213 -1.44 2.03 10.35
N PHE A 214 -0.75 2.33 9.26
CA PHE A 214 -0.89 1.64 7.99
C PHE A 214 0.44 1.08 7.52
N GLY A 215 0.46 -0.20 7.15
CA GLY A 215 1.65 -0.87 6.64
C GLY A 215 1.33 -1.81 5.48
N ILE A 216 2.28 -1.96 4.58
CA ILE A 216 2.27 -2.95 3.50
C ILE A 216 3.43 -3.91 3.71
N GLN A 217 3.13 -5.19 3.86
CA GLN A 217 4.12 -6.25 3.95
C GLN A 217 4.18 -7.02 2.63
N LEU A 218 5.40 -7.23 2.11
CA LEU A 218 5.64 -8.12 0.98
C LEU A 218 5.85 -9.56 1.50
N ILE A 219 5.19 -10.51 0.85
CA ILE A 219 5.22 -11.92 1.23
C ILE A 219 5.61 -12.75 0.02
N PHE A 220 6.83 -13.22 0.01
CA PHE A 220 7.35 -14.16 -0.99
C PHE A 220 7.23 -15.62 -0.51
N ASP A 221 7.15 -15.80 0.79
CA ASP A 221 6.95 -17.09 1.47
C ASP A 221 6.12 -16.84 2.73
N GLU A 222 5.19 -17.74 3.06
CA GLU A 222 4.29 -17.60 4.23
C GLU A 222 5.06 -17.52 5.56
N VAL A 223 6.28 -18.07 5.66
CA VAL A 223 7.14 -17.94 6.85
C VAL A 223 7.60 -16.50 7.11
N GLN A 224 7.51 -15.62 6.11
CA GLN A 224 7.86 -14.21 6.25
C GLN A 224 6.77 -13.37 6.91
N LYS A 225 5.54 -13.90 6.96
CA LYS A 225 4.40 -13.17 7.54
C LYS A 225 4.61 -12.82 9.00
N GLU A 226 5.27 -13.68 9.72
CA GLU A 226 5.58 -13.50 11.14
C GLU A 226 7.07 -13.72 11.40
N GLY A 227 7.60 -13.11 12.48
CA GLY A 227 8.98 -13.30 12.90
C GLY A 227 9.98 -12.32 12.28
N PRO A 228 11.28 -12.68 12.25
CA PRO A 228 12.36 -11.73 11.94
C PRO A 228 12.56 -11.45 10.44
N ASN A 229 11.93 -12.21 9.55
CA ASN A 229 12.14 -12.12 8.10
C ASN A 229 11.04 -11.31 7.38
N GLN A 230 10.28 -10.52 8.12
CA GLN A 230 9.24 -9.66 7.56
C GLN A 230 9.85 -8.57 6.67
N ILE A 231 9.20 -8.32 5.53
CA ILE A 231 9.58 -7.28 4.58
C ILE A 231 8.45 -6.26 4.52
N TRP A 232 8.66 -5.07 5.05
CA TRP A 232 7.68 -3.99 5.06
C TRP A 232 8.11 -2.86 4.14
N CYS A 233 7.14 -2.23 3.46
CA CYS A 233 7.37 -1.07 2.61
C CYS A 233 7.30 0.21 3.44
N ASP A 234 8.22 1.11 3.19
CA ASP A 234 8.12 2.52 3.51
C ASP A 234 7.23 3.20 2.45
N LEU A 235 6.21 4.00 2.85
CA LEU A 235 5.10 4.42 1.99
C LEU A 235 5.05 5.93 1.77
#